data_5907f8d129ec09f806a4ac104257d102
#
_entry.id   5907f8d129ec09f806a4ac104257d102
#
_cell.length_a   1.000
_cell.length_b   1.000
_cell.length_c   1.000
_cell.angle_alpha   90.00
_cell.angle_beta   90.00
_cell.angle_gamma   90.00
#
_symmetry.space_group_name_H-M   'P 1'
#
loop_
_entity.id
_entity.type
_entity.pdbx_description
1 polymer ?
#
loop_
_entity_poly.entity_id
_entity_poly.type
_entity_poly.pdbx_seq_one_letter_code
_entity_poly.pdbx_strand_id
1 'polypeptide(L)'
;MTDAPTIQMTAPPADARHTRPIVGVGLIALFGVGLAVFLAPFAFPTPPPIVTRFQTTKQFSPTGDGTREIARVAVRLSEPSTVDVEIQGLDGTPVKRLISERRPAGIVSLAWDGTSDQAQPAPDGRYVVSLRAAAGRKQFKLSRRVVLDRQAPPLGTLSVQSAAIAGPGDGECRVAATALDRGALGIEVLPAASAPAIARFGPKNVTGGETSLWNWDGKRADGTATAPGLYVVRAILSDVPGNRSEQSTTCWVGHLLGATLPARPKLGTRVRVALRGPDGAPVAPSTRVGLAIFRRIGDPGTASQVLGPRVGAKSSGNAGSVSIQLPRKIPAADLWIVATTDAGRALIPLRP
;
A
#
# COMPACT_ATOMS: atom_id res chain seq x y z
N MET A 1 -4.24 51.11 44.72
CA MET A 1 -4.06 51.09 46.19
C MET A 1 -3.58 49.71 46.52
N THR A 2 -2.34 49.50 46.66
CA THR A 2 -1.53 49.31 47.86
C THR A 2 -0.09 49.05 47.43
N ASP A 3 0.78 49.86 48.04
CA ASP A 3 2.21 50.04 47.87
C ASP A 3 3.03 48.74 48.02
N ALA A 4 4.09 48.65 47.23
CA ALA A 4 5.24 47.78 47.45
C ALA A 4 6.38 48.59 48.07
N PRO A 5 7.08 48.12 49.11
CA PRO A 5 8.15 48.86 49.75
C PRO A 5 9.48 48.70 49.00
N THR A 6 10.11 49.84 48.75
CA THR A 6 11.48 50.01 48.28
C THR A 6 12.47 49.68 49.37
N ILE A 7 13.39 48.74 49.12
CA ILE A 7 14.54 48.48 50.00
C ILE A 7 15.77 49.23 49.47
N GLN A 8 16.21 50.21 50.19
CA GLN A 8 17.50 50.89 49.98
C GLN A 8 18.64 50.04 50.54
N MET A 9 19.61 49.71 49.71
CA MET A 9 20.89 49.15 50.14
C MET A 9 21.89 50.27 50.33
N THR A 10 22.31 50.46 51.55
CA THR A 10 23.42 51.30 51.97
C THR A 10 24.75 50.58 51.74
N ALA A 11 25.71 51.28 51.14
CA ALA A 11 27.08 50.82 50.95
C ALA A 11 27.90 50.96 52.25
N PRO A 12 28.82 50.04 52.57
CA PRO A 12 29.79 50.22 53.63
C PRO A 12 31.07 50.93 53.12
N PRO A 13 31.83 51.55 54.04
CA PRO A 13 32.95 52.42 53.71
C PRO A 13 34.25 51.68 53.38
N ALA A 14 35.09 52.32 52.58
CA ALA A 14 36.47 51.92 52.29
C ALA A 14 37.33 52.14 53.51
N ASP A 15 38.17 51.19 53.88
CA ASP A 15 39.53 51.55 54.36
C ASP A 15 40.49 50.33 54.40
N ALA A 16 41.78 50.71 54.20
CA ALA A 16 43.03 50.08 54.60
C ALA A 16 43.75 49.09 53.69
N ARG A 17 44.69 49.60 53.03
CA ARG A 17 45.88 49.03 52.38
C ARG A 17 46.63 48.02 53.30
N HIS A 18 46.86 46.79 52.81
CA HIS A 18 48.07 46.05 53.17
C HIS A 18 48.60 45.31 51.91
N THR A 19 49.67 45.92 51.41
CA THR A 19 50.61 45.33 50.41
C THR A 19 51.37 44.19 51.06
N ARG A 20 51.19 42.92 50.56
CA ARG A 20 52.15 41.83 50.75
C ARG A 20 52.32 41.01 49.47
N PRO A 21 53.51 40.42 49.20
CA PRO A 21 54.03 40.27 47.88
C PRO A 21 53.52 39.02 47.17
N ILE A 22 53.15 39.22 45.90
CA ILE A 22 52.81 38.22 44.94
C ILE A 22 54.14 37.60 44.40
N VAL A 23 54.67 36.56 45.05
CA VAL A 23 55.79 35.77 44.49
C VAL A 23 55.47 34.26 44.49
N GLY A 24 54.39 33.82 45.18
CA GLY A 24 54.08 32.37 45.29
C GLY A 24 53.12 31.81 44.25
N VAL A 25 52.31 32.66 43.54
CA VAL A 25 51.23 32.16 42.65
C VAL A 25 51.71 31.86 41.23
N GLY A 26 52.79 32.50 40.79
CA GLY A 26 53.32 32.32 39.44
C GLY A 26 53.97 30.95 39.17
N LEU A 27 54.56 30.33 40.19
CA LEU A 27 55.27 29.03 40.04
C LEU A 27 54.27 27.86 39.98
N ILE A 28 53.16 27.91 40.69
CA ILE A 28 52.14 26.86 40.65
C ILE A 28 51.36 26.88 39.35
N ALA A 29 51.09 28.07 38.79
CA ALA A 29 50.42 28.21 37.49
C ALA A 29 51.29 27.71 36.32
N LEU A 30 52.63 27.97 36.35
CA LEU A 30 53.56 27.45 35.34
C LEU A 30 53.74 25.91 35.41
N PHE A 31 53.71 25.34 36.59
CA PHE A 31 53.74 23.85 36.74
C PHE A 31 52.45 23.19 36.30
N GLY A 32 51.30 23.80 36.57
CA GLY A 32 49.98 23.31 36.13
C GLY A 32 49.82 23.36 34.62
N VAL A 33 50.25 24.45 33.96
CA VAL A 33 50.21 24.56 32.50
C VAL A 33 51.22 23.63 31.83
N GLY A 34 52.44 23.50 32.40
CA GLY A 34 53.46 22.55 31.90
C GLY A 34 53.00 21.12 31.99
N LEU A 35 52.34 20.71 33.06
CA LEU A 35 51.79 19.37 33.25
C LEU A 35 50.59 19.10 32.33
N ALA A 36 49.73 20.10 32.12
CA ALA A 36 48.59 20.02 31.18
C ALA A 36 49.05 19.92 29.72
N VAL A 37 50.10 20.65 29.34
CA VAL A 37 50.68 20.57 27.99
C VAL A 37 51.47 19.27 27.79
N PHE A 38 52.03 18.70 28.84
CA PHE A 38 52.77 17.40 28.77
C PHE A 38 51.84 16.18 28.78
N LEU A 39 50.63 16.31 29.34
CA LEU A 39 49.61 15.22 29.34
C LEU A 39 48.67 15.30 28.12
N ALA A 40 48.59 16.43 27.42
CA ALA A 40 47.76 16.58 26.23
C ALA A 40 48.10 15.67 25.04
N PRO A 41 49.36 15.26 24.79
CA PRO A 41 49.65 14.31 23.72
C PRO A 41 49.39 12.83 24.05
N PHE A 42 49.01 12.53 25.28
CA PHE A 42 48.69 11.14 25.68
C PHE A 42 47.20 10.79 25.64
N ALA A 43 46.37 11.65 24.98
CA ALA A 43 45.08 11.19 24.50
C ALA A 43 45.36 10.12 23.39
N PHE A 44 45.56 8.89 23.77
CA PHE A 44 45.69 7.77 22.82
C PHE A 44 44.44 7.79 21.93
N PRO A 45 44.59 7.96 20.60
CA PRO A 45 43.44 7.93 19.71
C PRO A 45 42.81 6.55 19.91
N THR A 46 41.54 6.55 20.32
CA THR A 46 40.78 5.32 20.44
C THR A 46 40.85 4.62 19.08
N PRO A 47 41.43 3.41 18.96
CA PRO A 47 41.54 2.80 17.66
C PRO A 47 40.16 2.65 17.03
N PRO A 48 40.00 2.93 15.75
CA PRO A 48 38.70 2.87 15.09
C PRO A 48 38.09 1.48 15.29
N PRO A 49 36.74 1.41 15.45
CA PRO A 49 36.09 0.11 15.59
C PRO A 49 36.28 -0.71 14.31
N ILE A 50 36.39 -2.05 14.44
CA ILE A 50 36.54 -2.98 13.30
C ILE A 50 35.44 -2.80 12.28
N VAL A 51 34.19 -2.60 12.76
CA VAL A 51 33.00 -2.40 11.94
C VAL A 51 32.54 -0.94 12.07
N THR A 52 32.61 -0.20 10.98
CA THR A 52 32.18 1.21 10.93
C THR A 52 30.75 1.38 10.45
N ARG A 53 30.19 0.38 9.77
CA ARG A 53 28.81 0.38 9.30
C ARG A 53 28.23 -1.03 9.27
N PHE A 54 27.01 -1.19 9.75
CA PHE A 54 26.24 -2.42 9.63
C PHE A 54 24.78 -2.09 9.31
N GLN A 55 24.33 -2.49 8.13
CA GLN A 55 22.99 -2.23 7.63
C GLN A 55 22.34 -3.51 7.14
N THR A 56 21.04 -3.61 7.34
CA THR A 56 20.22 -4.72 6.84
C THR A 56 18.90 -4.20 6.30
N THR A 57 18.35 -4.88 5.32
CA THR A 57 16.94 -4.75 4.94
C THR A 57 16.08 -5.04 6.16
N LYS A 58 15.07 -4.22 6.41
CA LYS A 58 14.17 -4.40 7.58
C LYS A 58 13.11 -5.46 7.35
N GLN A 59 12.57 -5.51 6.13
CA GLN A 59 11.50 -6.44 5.72
C GLN A 59 11.69 -6.81 4.25
N PHE A 60 11.41 -8.06 3.91
CA PHE A 60 11.47 -8.55 2.53
C PHE A 60 10.46 -9.70 2.33
N SER A 61 10.13 -9.96 1.08
CA SER A 61 9.17 -10.97 0.66
C SER A 61 9.67 -11.73 -0.56
N PRO A 62 10.24 -12.93 -0.41
CA PRO A 62 10.69 -13.76 -1.52
C PRO A 62 9.52 -14.53 -2.15
N THR A 63 8.67 -13.83 -2.90
CA THR A 63 7.48 -14.38 -3.58
C THR A 63 7.67 -14.56 -5.08
N GLY A 64 8.78 -14.07 -5.65
CA GLY A 64 9.06 -14.15 -7.07
C GLY A 64 8.39 -13.06 -7.90
N ASP A 65 7.85 -12.01 -7.28
CA ASP A 65 7.19 -10.88 -7.95
C ASP A 65 8.16 -9.77 -8.39
N GLY A 66 9.46 -9.92 -8.08
CA GLY A 66 10.50 -8.94 -8.37
C GLY A 66 10.62 -7.82 -7.34
N THR A 67 9.82 -7.83 -6.28
CA THR A 67 9.78 -6.77 -5.27
C THR A 67 10.35 -7.26 -3.94
N ARG A 68 11.50 -6.66 -3.51
CA ARG A 68 12.13 -7.00 -2.22
C ARG A 68 12.33 -8.48 -1.94
N GLU A 69 12.73 -9.23 -2.94
CA GLU A 69 12.94 -10.68 -2.90
C GLU A 69 14.06 -11.13 -1.95
N ILE A 70 14.97 -10.23 -1.57
CA ILE A 70 16.14 -10.55 -0.75
C ILE A 70 16.34 -9.53 0.38
N ALA A 71 16.79 -10.03 1.53
CA ALA A 71 17.32 -9.18 2.57
C ALA A 71 18.81 -8.90 2.30
N ARG A 72 19.14 -7.64 2.01
CA ARG A 72 20.52 -7.19 1.81
C ARG A 72 21.17 -6.89 3.14
N VAL A 73 22.40 -7.37 3.33
CA VAL A 73 23.24 -7.11 4.50
C VAL A 73 24.55 -6.47 4.03
N ALA A 74 24.86 -5.29 4.55
CA ALA A 74 26.09 -4.57 4.22
C ALA A 74 26.89 -4.28 5.50
N VAL A 75 28.16 -4.72 5.51
CA VAL A 75 29.13 -4.51 6.59
C VAL A 75 30.30 -3.73 6.03
N ARG A 76 30.72 -2.65 6.69
CA ARG A 76 31.96 -1.93 6.35
C ARG A 76 33.01 -2.17 7.39
N LEU A 77 34.12 -2.76 6.97
CA LEU A 77 35.29 -3.08 7.78
C LEU A 77 36.33 -1.96 7.65
N SER A 78 36.93 -1.54 8.77
CA SER A 78 38.05 -0.58 8.80
C SER A 78 39.39 -1.23 8.57
N GLU A 79 39.52 -2.53 8.88
CA GLU A 79 40.74 -3.32 8.76
C GLU A 79 40.41 -4.75 8.35
N PRO A 80 41.38 -5.54 7.81
CA PRO A 80 41.18 -6.93 7.46
C PRO A 80 40.74 -7.74 8.68
N SER A 81 39.59 -8.41 8.59
CA SER A 81 38.92 -9.07 9.72
C SER A 81 38.32 -10.41 9.32
N THR A 82 38.29 -11.37 10.24
CA THR A 82 37.43 -12.55 10.10
C THR A 82 35.99 -12.11 10.40
N VAL A 83 35.08 -12.34 9.45
CA VAL A 83 33.68 -11.94 9.52
C VAL A 83 32.83 -13.19 9.51
N ASP A 84 31.93 -13.30 10.49
CA ASP A 84 30.91 -14.33 10.58
C ASP A 84 29.54 -13.64 10.65
N VAL A 85 28.69 -13.90 9.62
CA VAL A 85 27.33 -13.35 9.54
C VAL A 85 26.37 -14.53 9.41
N GLU A 86 25.43 -14.57 10.33
CA GLU A 86 24.47 -15.66 10.45
C GLU A 86 23.06 -15.10 10.64
N ILE A 87 22.09 -15.71 9.97
CA ILE A 87 20.68 -15.52 10.21
C ILE A 87 20.26 -16.49 11.31
N GLN A 88 19.60 -15.97 12.34
CA GLN A 88 19.14 -16.72 13.50
C GLN A 88 17.65 -16.45 13.77
N GLY A 89 16.97 -17.44 14.31
CA GLY A 89 15.67 -17.24 14.95
C GLY A 89 15.77 -16.31 16.16
N LEU A 90 14.64 -15.86 16.69
CA LEU A 90 14.63 -15.01 17.90
C LEU A 90 15.16 -15.75 19.14
N ASP A 91 15.07 -17.07 19.15
CA ASP A 91 15.62 -17.98 20.17
C ASP A 91 17.13 -18.21 20.05
N GLY A 92 17.74 -17.66 18.99
CA GLY A 92 19.16 -17.84 18.67
C GLY A 92 19.47 -19.09 17.85
N THR A 93 18.46 -19.87 17.43
CA THR A 93 18.66 -21.04 16.56
C THR A 93 19.21 -20.59 15.20
N PRO A 94 20.35 -21.17 14.74
CA PRO A 94 20.89 -20.87 13.42
C PRO A 94 19.92 -21.28 12.30
N VAL A 95 19.73 -20.40 11.31
CA VAL A 95 18.91 -20.65 10.12
C VAL A 95 19.78 -20.74 8.88
N LYS A 96 20.64 -19.73 8.68
CA LYS A 96 21.56 -19.67 7.53
C LYS A 96 22.83 -18.92 7.85
N ARG A 97 23.96 -19.51 7.49
CA ARG A 97 25.25 -18.84 7.53
C ARG A 97 25.52 -18.18 6.20
N LEU A 98 25.59 -16.83 6.20
CA LEU A 98 25.85 -16.06 4.98
C LEU A 98 27.33 -16.01 4.62
N ILE A 99 28.20 -15.94 5.63
CA ILE A 99 29.66 -15.92 5.47
C ILE A 99 30.32 -16.28 6.80
N SER A 100 31.50 -16.96 6.72
CA SER A 100 32.39 -17.18 7.85
C SER A 100 33.84 -17.29 7.30
N GLU A 101 34.45 -16.14 7.00
CA GLU A 101 35.79 -16.08 6.42
C GLU A 101 36.51 -14.75 6.67
N ARG A 102 37.82 -14.71 6.36
CA ARG A 102 38.62 -13.49 6.42
C ARG A 102 38.32 -12.60 5.20
N ARG A 103 37.99 -11.32 5.47
CA ARG A 103 37.74 -10.28 4.45
C ARG A 103 38.72 -9.12 4.59
N PRO A 104 39.14 -8.48 3.49
CA PRO A 104 39.94 -7.26 3.53
C PRO A 104 39.10 -6.09 4.10
N ALA A 105 39.76 -4.98 4.44
CA ALA A 105 39.05 -3.73 4.72
C ALA A 105 38.18 -3.32 3.52
N GLY A 106 37.03 -2.75 3.81
CA GLY A 106 36.06 -2.35 2.76
C GLY A 106 34.63 -2.80 3.04
N ILE A 107 33.81 -2.85 2.00
CA ILE A 107 32.39 -3.22 2.09
C ILE A 107 32.22 -4.72 1.76
N VAL A 108 31.61 -5.44 2.67
CA VAL A 108 31.14 -6.81 2.47
C VAL A 108 29.63 -6.75 2.27
N SER A 109 29.17 -7.16 1.08
CA SER A 109 27.74 -7.20 0.73
C SER A 109 27.27 -8.64 0.65
N LEU A 110 26.21 -8.96 1.39
CA LEU A 110 25.61 -10.29 1.47
C LEU A 110 24.12 -10.19 1.22
N ALA A 111 23.48 -11.30 0.87
CA ALA A 111 22.05 -11.40 0.65
C ALA A 111 21.49 -12.66 1.29
N TRP A 112 20.30 -12.54 1.85
CA TRP A 112 19.49 -13.67 2.29
C TRP A 112 18.20 -13.73 1.50
N ASP A 113 17.95 -14.89 0.90
CA ASP A 113 16.80 -15.19 0.06
C ASP A 113 15.61 -15.82 0.82
N GLY A 114 15.67 -15.86 2.13
CA GLY A 114 14.63 -16.48 2.96
C GLY A 114 14.72 -18.01 3.05
N THR A 115 15.86 -18.61 2.65
CA THR A 115 16.09 -20.06 2.81
C THR A 115 17.03 -20.38 3.96
N SER A 116 16.97 -21.61 4.47
CA SER A 116 17.93 -22.17 5.44
C SER A 116 19.20 -22.65 4.75
N ASP A 117 20.18 -23.14 5.54
CA ASP A 117 21.40 -23.81 5.02
C ASP A 117 21.09 -25.08 4.21
N GLN A 118 19.93 -25.71 4.45
CA GLN A 118 19.45 -26.87 3.70
C GLN A 118 18.64 -26.48 2.45
N ALA A 119 18.67 -25.18 2.05
CA ALA A 119 17.88 -24.63 0.96
C ALA A 119 16.36 -24.79 1.11
N GLN A 120 15.86 -25.00 2.34
CA GLN A 120 14.44 -25.02 2.63
C GLN A 120 13.94 -23.61 2.92
N PRO A 121 12.73 -23.23 2.46
CA PRO A 121 12.13 -21.95 2.81
C PRO A 121 12.00 -21.80 4.33
N ALA A 122 12.58 -20.74 4.88
CA ALA A 122 12.38 -20.41 6.28
C ALA A 122 10.92 -19.93 6.49
N PRO A 123 10.29 -20.21 7.63
CA PRO A 123 8.95 -19.71 7.96
C PRO A 123 8.88 -18.19 7.96
N ASP A 124 7.70 -17.64 7.67
CA ASP A 124 7.48 -16.20 7.84
C ASP A 124 7.64 -15.82 9.32
N GLY A 125 8.27 -14.66 9.54
CA GLY A 125 8.54 -14.25 10.91
C GLY A 125 9.70 -13.28 11.07
N ARG A 126 10.10 -13.09 12.32
CA ARG A 126 11.20 -12.21 12.71
C ARG A 126 12.47 -13.00 12.90
N TYR A 127 13.55 -12.50 12.33
CA TYR A 127 14.88 -13.08 12.40
C TYR A 127 15.89 -12.05 12.89
N VAL A 128 17.05 -12.55 13.29
CA VAL A 128 18.19 -11.75 13.73
C VAL A 128 19.35 -12.01 12.77
N VAL A 129 19.88 -10.97 12.17
CA VAL A 129 21.16 -10.98 11.47
C VAL A 129 22.23 -10.75 12.52
N SER A 130 22.97 -11.79 12.90
CA SER A 130 24.07 -11.76 13.85
C SER A 130 25.39 -11.53 13.09
N LEU A 131 26.10 -10.49 13.45
CA LEU A 131 27.44 -10.19 12.93
C LEU A 131 28.47 -10.34 14.04
N ARG A 132 29.52 -11.12 13.77
CA ARG A 132 30.75 -11.18 14.55
C ARG A 132 31.91 -10.80 13.64
N ALA A 133 32.79 -9.95 14.12
CA ALA A 133 34.03 -9.59 13.40
C ALA A 133 35.23 -9.62 14.37
N ALA A 134 36.34 -10.18 13.92
CA ALA A 134 37.57 -10.27 14.72
C ALA A 134 38.80 -9.86 13.93
N ALA A 135 39.65 -9.03 14.54
CA ALA A 135 40.95 -8.63 13.99
C ALA A 135 41.98 -8.63 15.11
N GLY A 136 42.84 -9.67 15.13
CA GLY A 136 43.76 -9.91 16.22
C GLY A 136 43.03 -10.11 17.56
N ARG A 137 43.31 -9.23 18.54
CA ARG A 137 42.65 -9.27 19.87
C ARG A 137 41.32 -8.49 19.89
N LYS A 138 41.02 -7.70 18.85
CA LYS A 138 39.77 -6.93 18.77
C LYS A 138 38.64 -7.86 18.36
N GLN A 139 37.51 -7.74 19.04
CA GLN A 139 36.26 -8.44 18.72
C GLN A 139 35.12 -7.45 18.65
N PHE A 140 34.21 -7.68 17.70
CA PHE A 140 33.00 -6.89 17.52
C PHE A 140 31.80 -7.84 17.34
N LYS A 141 30.70 -7.54 18.03
CA LYS A 141 29.44 -8.28 17.89
C LYS A 141 28.30 -7.29 17.82
N LEU A 142 27.46 -7.46 16.83
CA LEU A 142 26.24 -6.65 16.66
C LEU A 142 25.17 -7.49 15.99
N SER A 143 23.92 -7.18 16.29
CA SER A 143 22.79 -7.83 15.63
C SER A 143 21.77 -6.81 15.13
N ARG A 144 21.03 -7.20 14.08
CA ARG A 144 19.93 -6.42 13.50
C ARG A 144 18.74 -7.35 13.24
N ARG A 145 17.54 -6.81 13.39
CA ARG A 145 16.32 -7.56 13.08
C ARG A 145 15.99 -7.43 11.60
N VAL A 146 15.47 -8.52 11.04
CA VAL A 146 14.90 -8.60 9.70
C VAL A 146 13.57 -9.37 9.80
N VAL A 147 12.59 -8.98 9.00
CA VAL A 147 11.29 -9.67 8.91
C VAL A 147 11.18 -10.29 7.53
N LEU A 148 10.87 -11.57 7.49
CA LEU A 148 10.47 -12.30 6.30
C LEU A 148 8.95 -12.44 6.34
N ASP A 149 8.28 -11.94 5.31
CA ASP A 149 6.82 -11.86 5.27
C ASP A 149 6.34 -12.01 3.82
N ARG A 150 5.67 -13.12 3.53
CA ARG A 150 5.08 -13.45 2.23
C ARG A 150 3.57 -13.28 2.20
N GLN A 151 2.97 -12.87 3.33
CA GLN A 151 1.54 -12.79 3.46
C GLN A 151 1.01 -11.50 2.86
N ALA A 152 0.06 -11.62 1.94
CA ALA A 152 -0.63 -10.45 1.41
C ALA A 152 -1.51 -9.81 2.51
N PRO A 153 -1.48 -8.47 2.66
CA PRO A 153 -2.27 -7.78 3.66
C PRO A 153 -3.76 -7.94 3.35
N PRO A 154 -4.60 -8.34 4.31
CA PRO A 154 -6.00 -8.62 4.03
C PRO A 154 -6.79 -7.34 3.71
N LEU A 155 -7.53 -7.37 2.60
CA LEU A 155 -8.55 -6.40 2.25
C LEU A 155 -9.89 -6.81 2.88
N GLY A 156 -10.61 -5.84 3.41
CA GLY A 156 -11.98 -6.00 3.90
C GLY A 156 -13.01 -5.78 2.80
N THR A 157 -13.96 -4.88 3.04
CA THR A 157 -15.05 -4.61 2.10
C THR A 157 -14.59 -3.67 0.98
N LEU A 158 -14.92 -4.01 -0.25
CA LEU A 158 -14.91 -3.09 -1.39
C LEU A 158 -16.34 -2.87 -1.85
N SER A 159 -16.83 -1.65 -1.83
CA SER A 159 -18.19 -1.30 -2.23
C SER A 159 -18.23 -0.05 -3.10
N VAL A 160 -19.24 0.03 -3.95
CA VAL A 160 -19.57 1.22 -4.74
C VAL A 160 -20.88 1.76 -4.22
N GLN A 161 -20.86 2.96 -3.66
CA GLN A 161 -22.03 3.61 -3.07
C GLN A 161 -22.92 4.30 -4.14
N SER A 162 -22.29 4.84 -5.21
CA SER A 162 -22.98 5.34 -6.39
C SER A 162 -22.38 4.61 -7.59
N ALA A 163 -23.16 3.72 -8.19
CA ALA A 163 -22.66 2.78 -9.19
C ALA A 163 -22.76 3.30 -10.63
N ALA A 164 -23.24 4.51 -10.84
CA ALA A 164 -23.46 5.06 -12.17
C ALA A 164 -23.11 6.55 -12.28
N ILE A 165 -22.44 6.88 -13.37
CA ILE A 165 -22.16 8.24 -13.83
C ILE A 165 -22.98 8.45 -15.07
N ALA A 166 -23.91 9.43 -15.05
CA ALA A 166 -24.81 9.68 -16.18
C ALA A 166 -24.09 10.22 -17.41
N GLY A 167 -23.02 10.97 -17.22
CA GLY A 167 -22.12 11.48 -18.24
C GLY A 167 -20.86 12.06 -17.59
N PRO A 168 -19.82 12.39 -18.37
CA PRO A 168 -18.62 13.00 -17.82
C PRO A 168 -18.94 14.32 -17.13
N GLY A 169 -18.78 14.33 -15.80
CA GLY A 169 -19.15 15.47 -14.95
C GLY A 169 -20.54 15.41 -14.35
N ASP A 170 -21.40 14.48 -14.76
CA ASP A 170 -22.79 14.33 -14.25
C ASP A 170 -22.87 13.16 -13.26
N GLY A 171 -22.25 13.33 -12.12
CA GLY A 171 -22.19 12.32 -11.07
C GLY A 171 -20.79 11.74 -10.89
N GLU A 172 -20.68 10.85 -9.93
CA GLU A 172 -19.43 10.21 -9.57
C GLU A 172 -19.65 8.77 -9.12
N CYS A 173 -18.68 7.94 -9.43
CA CYS A 173 -18.58 6.61 -8.86
C CYS A 173 -17.86 6.71 -7.51
N ARG A 174 -18.61 6.62 -6.43
CA ARG A 174 -18.09 6.69 -5.08
C ARG A 174 -17.70 5.30 -4.60
N VAL A 175 -16.42 5.08 -4.44
CA VAL A 175 -15.82 3.80 -4.06
C VAL A 175 -15.37 3.86 -2.61
N ALA A 176 -15.78 2.89 -1.81
CA ALA A 176 -15.31 2.68 -0.44
C ALA A 176 -14.54 1.37 -0.36
N ALA A 177 -13.32 1.41 0.14
CA ALA A 177 -12.51 0.21 0.40
C ALA A 177 -11.96 0.24 1.82
N THR A 178 -12.06 -0.90 2.52
CA THR A 178 -11.60 -1.08 3.89
C THR A 178 -10.34 -1.93 3.89
N ALA A 179 -9.27 -1.43 4.49
CA ALA A 179 -8.08 -2.23 4.78
C ALA A 179 -8.25 -2.91 6.13
N LEU A 180 -7.93 -4.20 6.25
CA LEU A 180 -7.91 -4.91 7.53
C LEU A 180 -6.54 -4.91 8.18
N ASP A 181 -5.49 -4.52 7.42
CA ASP A 181 -4.14 -4.35 7.91
C ASP A 181 -3.54 -3.04 7.40
N ARG A 182 -2.39 -2.68 7.96
CA ARG A 182 -1.64 -1.48 7.56
C ARG A 182 -0.99 -1.68 6.20
N GLY A 183 -1.12 -0.70 5.33
CA GLY A 183 -0.50 -0.72 4.01
C GLY A 183 -0.72 0.53 3.19
N ALA A 184 -0.45 0.43 1.90
CA ALA A 184 -0.73 1.45 0.90
C ALA A 184 -1.93 1.00 0.06
N LEU A 185 -3.08 1.64 0.25
CA LEU A 185 -4.33 1.32 -0.42
C LEU A 185 -4.58 2.28 -1.58
N GLY A 186 -4.76 1.75 -2.78
CA GLY A 186 -5.06 2.50 -3.99
C GLY A 186 -6.21 1.89 -4.78
N ILE A 187 -6.76 2.68 -5.70
CA ILE A 187 -7.84 2.28 -6.62
C ILE A 187 -7.36 2.45 -8.06
N GLU A 188 -7.65 1.46 -8.88
CA GLU A 188 -7.52 1.52 -10.34
C GLU A 188 -8.88 1.38 -11.00
N VAL A 189 -9.09 2.12 -12.09
CA VAL A 189 -10.26 1.98 -12.95
C VAL A 189 -9.80 1.44 -14.30
N LEU A 190 -10.42 0.35 -14.75
CA LEU A 190 -10.05 -0.38 -15.96
C LEU A 190 -11.26 -0.56 -16.88
N PRO A 191 -11.11 -0.50 -18.20
CA PRO A 191 -12.19 -0.81 -19.14
C PRO A 191 -12.56 -2.31 -19.20
N ALA A 192 -11.65 -3.18 -18.75
CA ALA A 192 -11.84 -4.62 -18.56
C ALA A 192 -10.85 -5.13 -17.51
N ALA A 193 -11.09 -6.28 -16.91
CA ALA A 193 -10.28 -6.82 -15.81
C ALA A 193 -8.79 -6.99 -16.15
N SER A 194 -8.47 -7.30 -17.40
CA SER A 194 -7.10 -7.49 -17.91
C SER A 194 -6.54 -6.29 -18.68
N ALA A 195 -7.32 -5.20 -18.82
CA ALA A 195 -6.88 -4.03 -19.55
C ALA A 195 -6.02 -3.11 -18.66
N PRO A 196 -5.18 -2.23 -19.26
CA PRO A 196 -4.49 -1.19 -18.52
C PRO A 196 -5.46 -0.25 -17.81
N ALA A 197 -5.08 0.21 -16.63
CA ALA A 197 -5.85 1.19 -15.88
C ALA A 197 -5.90 2.54 -16.63
N ILE A 198 -7.10 3.10 -16.75
CA ILE A 198 -7.36 4.39 -17.38
C ILE A 198 -7.38 5.55 -16.38
N ALA A 199 -7.60 5.23 -15.10
CA ALA A 199 -7.47 6.17 -13.98
C ALA A 199 -6.91 5.44 -12.77
N ARG A 200 -6.17 6.17 -11.92
CA ARG A 200 -5.58 5.68 -10.68
C ARG A 200 -5.75 6.71 -9.59
N PHE A 201 -6.06 6.24 -8.38
CA PHE A 201 -6.26 7.07 -7.21
C PHE A 201 -5.43 6.51 -6.05
N GLY A 202 -4.67 7.36 -5.39
CA GLY A 202 -3.75 6.97 -4.33
C GLY A 202 -2.38 6.53 -4.86
N PRO A 203 -1.63 5.72 -4.13
CA PRO A 203 -2.02 5.07 -2.87
C PRO A 203 -2.09 6.03 -1.67
N LYS A 204 -2.93 5.70 -0.69
CA LYS A 204 -2.96 6.30 0.64
C LYS A 204 -2.42 5.31 1.66
N ASN A 205 -1.61 5.78 2.61
CA ASN A 205 -1.24 4.95 3.76
C ASN A 205 -2.46 4.79 4.68
N VAL A 206 -2.78 3.55 5.00
CA VAL A 206 -3.94 3.17 5.83
C VAL A 206 -3.52 2.31 7.00
N THR A 207 -4.35 2.30 8.03
CA THR A 207 -4.24 1.42 9.20
C THR A 207 -5.34 0.35 9.16
N GLY A 208 -5.18 -0.74 9.91
CA GLY A 208 -6.19 -1.79 9.97
C GLY A 208 -7.53 -1.26 10.50
N GLY A 209 -8.63 -1.63 9.83
CA GLY A 209 -10.00 -1.16 10.11
C GLY A 209 -10.36 0.16 9.42
N GLU A 210 -9.42 0.82 8.75
CA GLU A 210 -9.67 2.10 8.09
C GLU A 210 -10.39 1.91 6.74
N THR A 211 -11.46 2.68 6.53
CA THR A 211 -12.17 2.77 5.25
C THR A 211 -11.78 4.07 4.54
N SER A 212 -11.27 3.94 3.34
CA SER A 212 -10.95 5.07 2.46
C SER A 212 -12.00 5.23 1.38
N LEU A 213 -12.25 6.49 1.01
CA LEU A 213 -13.20 6.87 -0.04
C LEU A 213 -12.47 7.50 -1.22
N TRP A 214 -12.93 7.17 -2.42
CA TRP A 214 -12.50 7.76 -3.69
C TRP A 214 -13.69 8.03 -4.58
N ASN A 215 -13.62 9.12 -5.31
CA ASN A 215 -14.63 9.52 -6.28
C ASN A 215 -14.03 9.52 -7.68
N TRP A 216 -14.65 8.82 -8.59
CA TRP A 216 -14.30 8.82 -10.00
C TRP A 216 -15.42 9.47 -10.80
N ASP A 217 -15.10 10.50 -11.57
CA ASP A 217 -16.03 11.34 -12.36
C ASP A 217 -16.22 10.85 -13.79
N GLY A 218 -15.77 9.64 -14.12
CA GLY A 218 -15.91 9.09 -15.49
C GLY A 218 -14.84 9.58 -16.46
N LYS A 219 -13.76 10.20 -15.99
CA LYS A 219 -12.66 10.65 -16.83
C LYS A 219 -11.42 9.73 -16.71
N ARG A 220 -10.62 9.80 -17.74
CA ARG A 220 -9.28 9.19 -17.78
C ARG A 220 -8.29 10.05 -16.98
N ALA A 221 -7.10 9.52 -16.76
CA ALA A 221 -6.02 10.24 -16.07
C ALA A 221 -5.59 11.54 -16.80
N ASP A 222 -5.79 11.62 -18.12
CA ASP A 222 -5.52 12.80 -18.95
C ASP A 222 -6.67 13.83 -18.96
N GLY A 223 -7.73 13.58 -18.18
CA GLY A 223 -8.92 14.43 -18.10
C GLY A 223 -9.93 14.21 -19.23
N THR A 224 -9.65 13.35 -20.21
CA THR A 224 -10.60 13.04 -21.26
C THR A 224 -11.74 12.16 -20.75
N ALA A 225 -12.93 12.34 -21.31
CA ALA A 225 -14.11 11.55 -20.99
C ALA A 225 -13.93 10.09 -21.40
N THR A 226 -14.39 9.16 -20.59
CA THR A 226 -14.47 7.75 -20.98
C THR A 226 -15.69 7.48 -21.83
N ALA A 227 -15.62 6.47 -22.68
CA ALA A 227 -16.80 6.01 -23.43
C ALA A 227 -17.84 5.41 -22.45
N PRO A 228 -19.14 5.50 -22.78
CA PRO A 228 -20.16 4.81 -22.01
C PRO A 228 -19.87 3.32 -21.91
N GLY A 229 -19.94 2.77 -20.70
CA GLY A 229 -19.63 1.36 -20.48
C GLY A 229 -19.52 0.95 -19.03
N LEU A 230 -19.35 -0.35 -18.82
CA LEU A 230 -19.06 -0.94 -17.51
C LEU A 230 -17.53 -0.93 -17.30
N TYR A 231 -17.11 -0.35 -16.21
CA TYR A 231 -15.71 -0.27 -15.82
C TYR A 231 -15.44 -1.11 -14.58
N VAL A 232 -14.32 -1.77 -14.56
CA VAL A 232 -13.85 -2.50 -13.38
C VAL A 232 -13.13 -1.51 -12.47
N VAL A 233 -13.51 -1.50 -11.22
CA VAL A 233 -12.85 -0.73 -10.15
C VAL A 233 -12.10 -1.72 -9.27
N ARG A 234 -10.79 -1.64 -9.23
CA ARG A 234 -9.91 -2.54 -8.49
C ARG A 234 -9.29 -1.81 -7.33
N ALA A 235 -9.47 -2.33 -6.12
CA ALA A 235 -8.74 -1.91 -4.93
C ALA A 235 -7.49 -2.77 -4.79
N ILE A 236 -6.36 -2.14 -4.49
CA ILE A 236 -5.07 -2.79 -4.29
C ILE A 236 -4.53 -2.33 -2.94
N LEU A 237 -4.31 -3.25 -2.02
CA LEU A 237 -3.62 -3.02 -0.75
C LEU A 237 -2.24 -3.66 -0.83
N SER A 238 -1.20 -2.88 -0.62
CA SER A 238 0.19 -3.36 -0.60
C SER A 238 0.82 -3.06 0.76
N ASP A 239 1.57 -4.01 1.29
CA ASP A 239 2.34 -3.83 2.51
C ASP A 239 3.76 -3.31 2.26
N VAL A 240 4.56 -3.18 3.34
CA VAL A 240 5.94 -2.67 3.24
C VAL A 240 6.86 -3.63 2.48
N PRO A 241 6.83 -4.96 2.66
CA PRO A 241 7.65 -5.88 1.86
C PRO A 241 7.23 -5.99 0.39
N GLY A 242 6.01 -5.57 0.03
CA GLY A 242 5.52 -5.53 -1.35
C GLY A 242 4.43 -6.53 -1.66
N ASN A 243 3.97 -7.32 -0.67
CA ASN A 243 2.85 -8.24 -0.87
C ASN A 243 1.56 -7.48 -1.17
N ARG A 244 0.68 -8.05 -2.00
CA ARG A 244 -0.52 -7.39 -2.50
C ARG A 244 -1.76 -8.24 -2.35
N SER A 245 -2.86 -7.57 -1.96
CA SER A 245 -4.22 -8.08 -2.10
C SER A 245 -5.01 -7.21 -3.05
N GLU A 246 -5.85 -7.83 -3.87
CA GLU A 246 -6.68 -7.14 -4.84
C GLU A 246 -8.14 -7.60 -4.70
N GLN A 247 -9.06 -6.64 -4.79
CA GLN A 247 -10.49 -6.89 -4.94
C GLN A 247 -11.03 -6.00 -6.04
N SER A 248 -12.07 -6.46 -6.73
CA SER A 248 -12.66 -5.70 -7.82
C SER A 248 -14.17 -5.61 -7.68
N THR A 249 -14.70 -4.47 -8.09
CA THR A 249 -16.14 -4.19 -8.25
C THR A 249 -16.35 -3.51 -9.59
N THR A 250 -17.56 -3.05 -9.88
CA THR A 250 -17.86 -2.39 -11.16
C THR A 250 -18.54 -1.05 -10.95
N CYS A 251 -18.23 -0.12 -11.84
CA CYS A 251 -18.90 1.15 -11.97
C CYS A 251 -19.39 1.38 -13.41
N TRP A 252 -20.51 2.01 -13.53
CA TRP A 252 -21.14 2.29 -14.81
C TRP A 252 -20.90 3.73 -15.24
N VAL A 253 -20.56 3.95 -16.50
CA VAL A 253 -20.50 5.27 -17.14
C VAL A 253 -21.48 5.30 -18.32
N GLY A 254 -22.33 6.31 -18.37
CA GLY A 254 -23.32 6.53 -19.41
C GLY A 254 -24.72 6.74 -18.82
N HIS A 255 -25.62 7.22 -19.65
CA HIS A 255 -26.99 7.44 -19.22
C HIS A 255 -27.66 6.12 -18.81
N LEU A 256 -28.28 6.14 -17.64
CA LEU A 256 -29.13 5.04 -17.20
C LEU A 256 -30.48 5.18 -17.90
N LEU A 257 -30.79 4.20 -18.73
CA LEU A 257 -32.11 4.05 -19.25
C LEU A 257 -33.01 3.42 -18.17
N GLY A 258 -34.19 3.94 -18.00
CA GLY A 258 -35.24 3.27 -17.24
C GLY A 258 -35.60 1.96 -17.95
N ALA A 259 -35.75 0.88 -17.21
CA ALA A 259 -36.24 -0.35 -17.81
C ALA A 259 -37.17 -1.09 -16.85
N THR A 260 -38.25 -1.63 -17.38
CA THR A 260 -39.21 -2.40 -16.61
C THR A 260 -39.42 -3.79 -17.19
N LEU A 261 -39.49 -4.77 -16.30
CA LEU A 261 -39.88 -6.16 -16.57
C LEU A 261 -41.28 -6.42 -16.02
N PRO A 262 -42.01 -7.44 -16.52
CA PRO A 262 -43.18 -7.97 -15.83
C PRO A 262 -42.84 -8.29 -14.36
N ALA A 263 -43.81 -8.07 -13.46
CA ALA A 263 -43.61 -8.25 -12.02
C ALA A 263 -43.12 -9.66 -11.61
N ARG A 264 -43.39 -10.68 -12.41
CA ARG A 264 -42.94 -12.08 -12.21
C ARG A 264 -42.53 -12.66 -13.57
N PRO A 265 -41.31 -12.48 -14.03
CA PRO A 265 -40.87 -13.02 -15.29
C PRO A 265 -40.73 -14.55 -15.19
N LYS A 266 -41.43 -15.29 -16.06
CA LYS A 266 -41.33 -16.76 -16.13
C LYS A 266 -40.03 -17.18 -16.80
N LEU A 267 -39.22 -17.97 -16.11
CA LEU A 267 -38.01 -18.56 -16.67
C LEU A 267 -38.34 -19.48 -17.87
N GLY A 268 -37.38 -19.53 -18.81
CA GLY A 268 -37.58 -20.30 -20.03
C GLY A 268 -38.54 -19.67 -21.05
N THR A 269 -39.10 -18.47 -20.75
CA THR A 269 -39.99 -17.75 -21.67
C THR A 269 -39.34 -16.52 -22.24
N ARG A 270 -39.95 -15.99 -23.30
CA ARG A 270 -39.57 -14.69 -23.85
C ARG A 270 -40.32 -13.60 -23.08
N VAL A 271 -39.54 -12.67 -22.50
CA VAL A 271 -40.13 -11.53 -21.76
C VAL A 271 -39.88 -10.24 -22.53
N ARG A 272 -40.82 -9.32 -22.35
CA ARG A 272 -40.73 -7.97 -22.94
C ARG A 272 -40.11 -7.02 -21.91
N VAL A 273 -39.08 -6.31 -22.33
CA VAL A 273 -38.39 -5.26 -21.57
C VAL A 273 -38.81 -3.92 -22.15
N ALA A 274 -39.46 -3.07 -21.39
CA ALA A 274 -39.77 -1.73 -21.81
C ALA A 274 -38.61 -0.80 -21.39
N LEU A 275 -38.10 -0.02 -22.33
CA LEU A 275 -36.96 0.89 -22.10
C LEU A 275 -37.46 2.35 -22.17
N ARG A 276 -36.96 3.17 -21.23
CA ARG A 276 -37.23 4.60 -21.14
C ARG A 276 -35.93 5.38 -21.15
N GLY A 277 -35.90 6.52 -21.80
CA GLY A 277 -34.80 7.46 -21.75
C GLY A 277 -34.63 8.13 -20.37
N PRO A 278 -33.57 8.92 -20.19
CA PRO A 278 -33.35 9.69 -18.96
C PRO A 278 -34.49 10.65 -18.62
N ASP A 279 -35.20 11.11 -19.64
CA ASP A 279 -36.41 11.97 -19.55
C ASP A 279 -37.70 11.20 -19.18
N GLY A 280 -37.61 9.89 -18.99
CA GLY A 280 -38.71 8.99 -18.72
C GLY A 280 -39.56 8.64 -19.96
N ALA A 281 -39.28 9.21 -21.14
CA ALA A 281 -39.99 8.89 -22.37
C ALA A 281 -39.60 7.51 -22.88
N PRO A 282 -40.49 6.77 -23.57
CA PRO A 282 -40.15 5.52 -24.23
C PRO A 282 -39.04 5.73 -25.25
N VAL A 283 -38.08 4.78 -25.32
CA VAL A 283 -37.05 4.80 -26.34
C VAL A 283 -37.70 4.76 -27.72
N ALA A 284 -37.23 5.61 -28.63
CA ALA A 284 -37.81 5.77 -29.96
C ALA A 284 -37.96 4.43 -30.70
N PRO A 285 -39.03 4.26 -31.51
CA PRO A 285 -39.22 3.09 -32.35
C PRO A 285 -38.00 2.85 -33.25
N SER A 286 -37.70 1.59 -33.53
CA SER A 286 -36.57 1.17 -34.38
C SER A 286 -35.16 1.48 -33.80
N THR A 287 -35.06 1.96 -32.55
CA THR A 287 -33.77 2.10 -31.88
C THR A 287 -33.07 0.70 -31.79
N ARG A 288 -31.80 0.67 -32.18
CA ARG A 288 -31.02 -0.56 -32.06
C ARG A 288 -30.72 -0.82 -30.57
N VAL A 289 -31.15 -1.99 -30.08
CA VAL A 289 -30.97 -2.39 -28.68
C VAL A 289 -30.17 -3.67 -28.63
N GLY A 290 -29.04 -3.65 -27.94
CA GLY A 290 -28.31 -4.85 -27.57
C GLY A 290 -28.83 -5.37 -26.23
N LEU A 291 -29.23 -6.63 -26.17
CA LEU A 291 -29.66 -7.30 -24.94
C LEU A 291 -28.65 -8.39 -24.58
N ALA A 292 -28.28 -8.46 -23.32
CA ALA A 292 -27.46 -9.53 -22.78
C ALA A 292 -27.89 -9.88 -21.35
N ILE A 293 -27.78 -11.16 -21.01
CA ILE A 293 -27.99 -11.63 -19.64
C ILE A 293 -26.63 -11.83 -19.01
N PHE A 294 -26.41 -11.20 -17.88
CA PHE A 294 -25.19 -11.33 -17.11
C PHE A 294 -25.45 -12.07 -15.81
N ARG A 295 -24.52 -12.93 -15.44
CA ARG A 295 -24.43 -13.54 -14.14
C ARG A 295 -23.38 -12.80 -13.32
N ARG A 296 -23.75 -12.36 -12.14
CA ARG A 296 -22.79 -11.93 -11.12
C ARG A 296 -22.14 -13.19 -10.54
N ILE A 297 -20.85 -13.39 -10.76
CA ILE A 297 -20.10 -14.54 -10.23
C ILE A 297 -19.28 -14.07 -9.05
N GLY A 298 -19.50 -14.70 -7.90
CA GLY A 298 -18.66 -14.52 -6.72
C GLY A 298 -18.90 -13.23 -5.94
N ASP A 299 -17.95 -12.94 -5.06
CA ASP A 299 -17.93 -11.72 -4.24
C ASP A 299 -18.03 -10.46 -5.08
N PRO A 300 -18.53 -9.36 -4.50
CA PRO A 300 -18.65 -8.09 -5.20
C PRO A 300 -17.31 -7.70 -5.82
N GLY A 301 -17.18 -7.84 -7.14
CA GLY A 301 -15.95 -7.49 -7.88
C GLY A 301 -15.50 -8.51 -8.92
N THR A 302 -16.03 -9.71 -8.93
CA THR A 302 -15.71 -10.68 -9.98
C THR A 302 -16.42 -10.33 -11.28
N ALA A 303 -15.72 -10.46 -12.41
CA ALA A 303 -16.23 -10.18 -13.74
C ALA A 303 -17.59 -10.80 -13.98
N SER A 304 -18.55 -9.99 -14.43
CA SER A 304 -19.87 -10.46 -14.83
C SER A 304 -19.73 -11.37 -16.05
N GLN A 305 -20.15 -12.62 -15.94
CA GLN A 305 -20.15 -13.53 -17.08
C GLN A 305 -21.41 -13.33 -17.91
N VAL A 306 -21.25 -13.13 -19.23
CA VAL A 306 -22.37 -13.11 -20.17
C VAL A 306 -22.92 -14.53 -20.30
N LEU A 307 -24.20 -14.68 -19.96
CA LEU A 307 -24.92 -15.96 -20.11
C LEU A 307 -25.72 -15.93 -21.43
N GLY A 308 -25.22 -16.65 -22.42
CA GLY A 308 -25.89 -16.76 -23.72
C GLY A 308 -25.49 -15.70 -24.75
N PRO A 309 -26.02 -15.80 -25.97
CA PRO A 309 -25.66 -14.91 -27.04
C PRO A 309 -26.17 -13.48 -26.75
N ARG A 310 -25.38 -12.49 -27.14
CA ARG A 310 -25.85 -11.11 -27.20
C ARG A 310 -26.91 -11.01 -28.30
N VAL A 311 -28.10 -10.60 -27.95
CA VAL A 311 -29.20 -10.47 -28.92
C VAL A 311 -29.30 -9.01 -29.32
N GLY A 312 -29.06 -8.72 -30.59
CA GLY A 312 -29.40 -7.45 -31.21
C GLY A 312 -30.90 -7.45 -31.56
N ALA A 313 -31.63 -6.46 -31.10
CA ALA A 313 -33.04 -6.28 -31.42
C ALA A 313 -33.33 -4.83 -31.77
N LYS A 314 -34.42 -4.56 -32.50
CA LYS A 314 -34.93 -3.20 -32.64
C LYS A 314 -36.08 -3.00 -31.67
N SER A 315 -36.16 -1.81 -31.07
CA SER A 315 -37.31 -1.44 -30.25
C SER A 315 -38.59 -1.46 -31.10
N SER A 316 -39.68 -1.94 -30.54
CA SER A 316 -40.94 -2.05 -31.24
C SER A 316 -42.07 -1.32 -30.47
N GLY A 317 -42.98 -0.74 -31.22
CA GLY A 317 -44.16 -0.05 -30.69
C GLY A 317 -43.89 1.24 -29.96
N ASN A 318 -44.94 1.94 -29.57
CA ASN A 318 -44.88 3.24 -28.86
C ASN A 318 -44.29 3.13 -27.44
N ALA A 319 -44.08 1.92 -26.93
CA ALA A 319 -43.58 1.66 -25.59
C ALA A 319 -42.06 1.42 -25.55
N GLY A 320 -41.33 1.58 -26.67
CA GLY A 320 -39.87 1.35 -26.71
C GLY A 320 -39.44 -0.03 -26.20
N SER A 321 -40.20 -1.08 -26.47
CA SER A 321 -39.97 -2.40 -25.87
C SER A 321 -39.17 -3.32 -26.75
N VAL A 322 -38.37 -4.18 -26.14
CA VAL A 322 -37.63 -5.27 -26.77
C VAL A 322 -37.88 -6.57 -26.03
N SER A 323 -37.73 -7.69 -26.74
CA SER A 323 -37.94 -9.01 -26.12
C SER A 323 -36.65 -9.79 -25.98
N ILE A 324 -36.47 -10.46 -24.84
CA ILE A 324 -35.34 -11.36 -24.57
C ILE A 324 -35.85 -12.72 -24.08
N GLN A 325 -35.15 -13.77 -24.49
CA GLN A 325 -35.41 -15.14 -24.00
C GLN A 325 -34.71 -15.33 -22.66
N LEU A 326 -35.44 -15.62 -21.60
CA LEU A 326 -34.85 -15.92 -20.28
C LEU A 326 -34.32 -17.36 -20.26
N PRO A 327 -33.27 -17.65 -19.47
CA PRO A 327 -32.78 -19.00 -19.25
C PRO A 327 -33.85 -19.86 -18.55
N ARG A 328 -33.82 -21.16 -18.80
CA ARG A 328 -34.76 -22.09 -18.19
C ARG A 328 -34.54 -22.33 -16.70
N LYS A 329 -33.31 -22.16 -16.25
CA LYS A 329 -32.90 -22.25 -14.83
C LYS A 329 -32.05 -21.04 -14.48
N ILE A 330 -32.32 -20.44 -13.35
CA ILE A 330 -31.42 -19.42 -12.75
C ILE A 330 -30.45 -20.21 -11.90
N PRO A 331 -29.15 -20.13 -12.15
CA PRO A 331 -28.16 -20.59 -11.17
C PRO A 331 -28.36 -19.79 -9.86
N ALA A 332 -27.93 -20.32 -8.72
CA ALA A 332 -28.04 -19.69 -7.40
C ALA A 332 -27.20 -18.37 -7.29
N ALA A 333 -27.24 -17.53 -8.29
CA ALA A 333 -26.50 -16.28 -8.42
C ALA A 333 -27.40 -15.20 -9.01
N ASP A 334 -27.16 -13.96 -8.67
CA ASP A 334 -27.86 -12.80 -9.18
C ASP A 334 -27.72 -12.69 -10.71
N LEU A 335 -28.85 -12.74 -11.41
CA LEU A 335 -28.89 -12.48 -12.85
C LEU A 335 -29.36 -11.04 -13.12
N TRP A 336 -28.76 -10.44 -14.14
CA TRP A 336 -29.10 -9.13 -14.62
C TRP A 336 -29.33 -9.14 -16.13
N ILE A 337 -30.35 -8.44 -16.59
CA ILE A 337 -30.49 -8.09 -18.00
C ILE A 337 -29.83 -6.74 -18.20
N VAL A 338 -28.96 -6.66 -19.20
CA VAL A 338 -28.36 -5.41 -19.63
C VAL A 338 -28.94 -5.08 -21.01
N ALA A 339 -29.65 -3.98 -21.11
CA ALA A 339 -30.07 -3.41 -22.38
C ALA A 339 -29.18 -2.22 -22.74
N THR A 340 -28.64 -2.21 -23.94
CA THR A 340 -27.71 -1.17 -24.44
C THR A 340 -28.31 -0.54 -25.69
N THR A 341 -28.31 0.79 -25.74
CA THR A 341 -28.61 1.61 -26.94
C THR A 341 -27.50 2.60 -27.17
N ASP A 342 -27.53 3.33 -28.28
CA ASP A 342 -26.58 4.43 -28.53
C ASP A 342 -26.75 5.58 -27.50
N ALA A 343 -27.93 5.71 -26.90
CA ALA A 343 -28.23 6.74 -25.90
C ALA A 343 -27.92 6.33 -24.46
N GLY A 344 -27.69 5.05 -24.19
CA GLY A 344 -27.41 4.59 -22.82
C GLY A 344 -27.71 3.11 -22.57
N ARG A 345 -27.77 2.75 -21.31
CA ARG A 345 -28.01 1.37 -20.85
C ARG A 345 -29.03 1.30 -19.73
N ALA A 346 -29.68 0.18 -19.66
CA ALA A 346 -30.49 -0.23 -18.50
C ALA A 346 -29.92 -1.49 -17.87
N LEU A 347 -29.88 -1.51 -16.55
CA LEU A 347 -29.50 -2.66 -15.72
C LEU A 347 -30.76 -3.10 -14.98
N ILE A 348 -31.21 -4.32 -15.23
CA ILE A 348 -32.45 -4.83 -14.67
C ILE A 348 -32.15 -6.10 -13.89
N PRO A 349 -32.30 -6.08 -12.55
CA PRO A 349 -32.15 -7.29 -11.76
C PRO A 349 -33.27 -8.27 -12.10
N LEU A 350 -32.91 -9.50 -12.45
CA LEU A 350 -33.83 -10.62 -12.55
C LEU A 350 -34.01 -11.18 -11.13
N ARG A 351 -35.07 -10.72 -10.47
CA ARG A 351 -35.54 -11.36 -9.23
C ARG A 351 -36.62 -12.38 -9.61
N PRO A 352 -36.44 -13.66 -9.25
CA PRO A 352 -37.48 -14.68 -9.48
C PRO A 352 -38.76 -14.40 -8.68
#